data_2fc0842cbd1b12863737f2367cd33604
#
_entry.id   2fc0842cbd1b12863737f2367cd33604
#
_cell.length_a   1.000
_cell.length_b   1.000
_cell.length_c   1.000
_cell.angle_alpha   90.00
_cell.angle_beta   90.00
_cell.angle_gamma   90.00
#
_symmetry.space_group_name_H-M   'P 1'
#
loop_
_entity.id
_entity.type
_entity.pdbx_description
1 polymer ?
#
loop_
_entity_poly.entity_id
_entity_poly.type
_entity_poly.pdbx_seq_one_letter_code
_entity_poly.pdbx_strand_id
1 'polypeptide(L)'
;MTQSDALHPLPAKAKPWNRWRVSDDHADLSRAGHRVRPLTIAARPKNLTLDVSRIALLVVDMQNDFCSAGGWLDHIGVDYRPARAPIEPLRAALPCFRRAGMPVVWVNWGNRPDLGNISPALLHVYNGSGNGVGLGDTVPATGAAALQSGSWGAAVVDELAVDQTDIQVAKFRMSGFWDTPLDSILRNLGITTCLFAGVNADQCVLHTLADANFLGYDTIFLEDCCATTSPAFCWEATLYNARQIFGFTAQASDVCRALEETQP
;
A
#
# COMPACT_ATOMS: atom_id res chain seq x y z
N MET A 1 39.81 21.72 -21.08
CA MET A 1 38.86 21.05 -20.16
C MET A 1 37.92 20.27 -21.04
N THR A 2 38.14 18.96 -21.12
CA THR A 2 37.34 18.06 -21.95
C THR A 2 35.99 17.85 -21.27
N GLN A 3 34.95 17.58 -22.03
CA GLN A 3 33.55 17.33 -21.62
C GLN A 3 33.38 16.15 -20.57
N SER A 4 34.48 15.54 -20.12
CA SER A 4 34.54 14.37 -19.22
C SER A 4 34.43 14.68 -17.72
N ASP A 5 34.53 15.95 -17.29
CA ASP A 5 34.55 16.30 -15.86
C ASP A 5 33.17 16.60 -15.25
N ALA A 6 32.11 16.60 -16.04
CA ALA A 6 30.77 16.89 -15.54
C ALA A 6 30.14 15.67 -14.88
N LEU A 7 29.77 15.78 -13.59
CA LEU A 7 29.08 14.70 -12.87
C LEU A 7 27.61 14.57 -13.33
N HIS A 8 27.24 13.38 -13.81
CA HIS A 8 25.90 13.05 -14.28
C HIS A 8 25.13 12.23 -13.23
N PRO A 9 23.79 12.40 -13.10
CA PRO A 9 23.01 11.63 -12.15
C PRO A 9 22.89 10.13 -12.51
N LEU A 10 23.10 9.25 -11.53
CA LEU A 10 22.98 7.79 -11.67
C LEU A 10 22.12 7.23 -10.51
N PRO A 11 21.04 6.52 -10.80
CA PRO A 11 20.32 6.47 -12.08
C PRO A 11 19.64 7.80 -12.40
N ALA A 12 19.53 8.13 -13.66
CA ALA A 12 18.98 9.42 -14.10
C ALA A 12 17.55 9.69 -13.62
N LYS A 13 16.74 8.62 -13.47
CA LYS A 13 15.33 8.68 -13.02
C LYS A 13 15.15 8.60 -11.50
N ALA A 14 16.21 8.33 -10.71
CA ALA A 14 16.08 8.28 -9.26
C ALA A 14 15.72 9.63 -8.66
N LYS A 15 15.08 9.60 -7.50
CA LYS A 15 14.82 10.82 -6.74
C LYS A 15 16.13 11.53 -6.41
N PRO A 16 16.18 12.90 -6.40
CA PRO A 16 17.43 13.65 -6.23
C PRO A 16 18.25 13.24 -5.01
N TRP A 17 17.59 12.90 -3.90
CA TRP A 17 18.22 12.53 -2.63
C TRP A 17 18.70 11.06 -2.56
N ASN A 18 18.42 10.24 -3.57
CA ASN A 18 18.85 8.83 -3.61
C ASN A 18 19.51 8.47 -4.94
N ARG A 19 20.36 9.37 -5.45
CA ARG A 19 21.15 9.11 -6.64
C ARG A 19 22.59 9.55 -6.44
N TRP A 20 23.48 8.86 -7.10
CA TRP A 20 24.87 9.26 -7.20
C TRP A 20 25.05 10.26 -8.33
N ARG A 21 26.19 10.90 -8.34
CA ARG A 21 26.65 11.70 -9.48
C ARG A 21 27.99 11.12 -9.92
N VAL A 22 28.15 10.80 -11.21
CA VAL A 22 29.30 10.07 -11.72
C VAL A 22 29.90 10.76 -12.95
N SER A 23 31.21 10.64 -13.12
CA SER A 23 31.96 10.87 -14.35
C SER A 23 32.76 9.59 -14.67
N ASP A 24 33.65 9.63 -15.66
CA ASP A 24 34.44 8.46 -16.04
C ASP A 24 35.43 8.03 -14.93
N ASP A 25 35.86 8.97 -14.10
CA ASP A 25 36.89 8.78 -13.09
C ASP A 25 36.43 9.03 -11.64
N HIS A 26 35.20 9.56 -11.46
CA HIS A 26 34.73 9.95 -10.14
C HIS A 26 33.27 9.57 -9.90
N ALA A 27 32.98 9.13 -8.66
CA ALA A 27 31.63 8.89 -8.18
C ALA A 27 31.39 9.64 -6.87
N ASP A 28 30.44 10.58 -6.89
CA ASP A 28 29.95 11.28 -5.72
C ASP A 28 28.75 10.54 -5.14
N LEU A 29 28.95 9.92 -4.00
CA LEU A 29 27.97 9.10 -3.26
C LEU A 29 27.31 9.89 -2.11
N SER A 30 27.61 11.18 -1.98
CA SER A 30 27.15 12.00 -0.83
C SER A 30 25.64 12.17 -0.78
N ARG A 31 24.92 11.96 -1.91
CA ARG A 31 23.46 12.18 -2.03
C ARG A 31 23.05 13.59 -1.59
N ALA A 32 23.89 14.57 -1.85
CA ALA A 32 23.63 15.97 -1.56
C ALA A 32 22.38 16.49 -2.28
N GLY A 33 21.61 17.36 -1.64
CA GLY A 33 20.49 18.07 -2.29
C GLY A 33 19.09 17.62 -1.87
N HIS A 34 18.93 16.86 -0.80
CA HIS A 34 17.60 16.65 -0.22
C HIS A 34 17.08 17.98 0.38
N ARG A 35 15.93 18.44 -0.13
CA ARG A 35 15.19 19.56 0.45
C ARG A 35 13.92 19.03 1.08
N VAL A 36 13.80 19.20 2.39
CA VAL A 36 12.58 18.85 3.15
C VAL A 36 11.40 19.67 2.61
N ARG A 37 10.27 19.00 2.39
CA ARG A 37 8.98 19.59 2.05
C ARG A 37 8.03 19.37 3.23
N PRO A 38 8.03 20.24 4.24
CA PRO A 38 7.26 20.02 5.46
C PRO A 38 5.76 20.11 5.19
N LEU A 39 5.01 19.18 5.79
CA LEU A 39 3.55 19.11 5.79
C LEU A 39 3.07 18.84 7.20
N THR A 40 2.27 19.72 7.77
CA THR A 40 1.66 19.48 9.09
C THR A 40 0.22 19.04 8.91
N ILE A 41 -0.13 17.91 9.53
CA ILE A 41 -1.45 17.30 9.47
C ILE A 41 -2.02 17.03 10.86
N ALA A 42 -3.34 17.05 10.95
CA ALA A 42 -4.06 16.52 12.12
C ALA A 42 -3.90 14.99 12.15
N ALA A 43 -3.55 14.44 13.31
CA ALA A 43 -3.38 13.01 13.50
C ALA A 43 -3.60 12.64 14.98
N ARG A 44 -3.70 11.36 15.27
CA ARG A 44 -3.80 10.82 16.63
C ARG A 44 -2.65 9.86 16.89
N PRO A 45 -2.08 9.87 18.11
CA PRO A 45 -2.48 10.65 19.29
C PRO A 45 -2.03 12.11 19.29
N LYS A 46 -1.30 12.59 18.28
CA LYS A 46 -0.82 13.98 18.16
C LYS A 46 -0.68 14.40 16.70
N ASN A 47 -0.70 15.70 16.44
CA ASN A 47 -0.41 16.26 15.11
C ASN A 47 1.00 15.89 14.65
N LEU A 48 1.17 15.77 13.35
CA LEU A 48 2.43 15.35 12.72
C LEU A 48 2.94 16.43 11.78
N THR A 49 4.25 16.62 11.76
CA THR A 49 4.94 17.31 10.66
C THR A 49 5.77 16.28 9.90
N LEU A 50 5.48 16.13 8.61
CA LEU A 50 6.01 15.11 7.72
C LEU A 50 6.83 15.75 6.61
N ASP A 51 7.69 14.97 5.96
CA ASP A 51 8.34 15.37 4.71
C ASP A 51 7.64 14.71 3.53
N VAL A 52 6.86 15.49 2.78
CA VAL A 52 6.08 15.02 1.60
C VAL A 52 6.95 14.24 0.61
N SER A 53 8.22 14.60 0.47
CA SER A 53 9.13 13.95 -0.48
C SER A 53 9.51 12.53 -0.09
N ARG A 54 9.27 12.12 1.17
CA ARG A 54 9.61 10.82 1.74
C ARG A 54 8.39 9.99 2.18
N ILE A 55 7.21 10.37 1.72
CA ILE A 55 5.96 9.66 2.03
C ILE A 55 5.56 8.81 0.83
N ALA A 56 5.05 7.60 1.08
CA ALA A 56 4.34 6.78 0.11
C ALA A 56 2.95 6.40 0.64
N LEU A 57 1.96 6.29 -0.25
CA LEU A 57 0.67 5.68 0.03
C LEU A 57 0.71 4.20 -0.37
N LEU A 58 0.41 3.30 0.55
CA LEU A 58 0.21 1.88 0.33
C LEU A 58 -1.28 1.58 0.33
N VAL A 59 -1.82 1.16 -0.81
CA VAL A 59 -3.22 0.74 -0.97
C VAL A 59 -3.27 -0.77 -1.03
N VAL A 60 -3.87 -1.38 -0.01
CA VAL A 60 -3.82 -2.83 0.23
C VAL A 60 -5.15 -3.46 -0.19
N ASP A 61 -5.07 -4.45 -1.07
CA ASP A 61 -6.15 -5.39 -1.42
C ASP A 61 -7.51 -4.77 -1.80
N MET A 62 -7.52 -3.59 -2.44
CA MET A 62 -8.74 -3.00 -2.99
C MET A 62 -9.15 -3.70 -4.29
N GLN A 63 -9.37 -5.03 -4.21
CA GLN A 63 -9.55 -5.94 -5.34
C GLN A 63 -10.99 -6.47 -5.42
N ASN A 64 -11.41 -6.91 -6.61
CA ASN A 64 -12.78 -7.39 -6.84
C ASN A 64 -13.17 -8.56 -5.94
N ASP A 65 -12.27 -9.51 -5.69
CA ASP A 65 -12.55 -10.66 -4.82
C ASP A 65 -12.87 -10.27 -3.37
N PHE A 66 -12.39 -9.10 -2.90
CA PHE A 66 -12.71 -8.57 -1.58
C PHE A 66 -13.86 -7.55 -1.58
N CYS A 67 -14.04 -6.81 -2.69
CA CYS A 67 -14.86 -5.60 -2.69
C CYS A 67 -16.04 -5.63 -3.67
N SER A 68 -16.25 -6.70 -4.45
CA SER A 68 -17.27 -6.69 -5.50
C SER A 68 -18.24 -7.84 -5.39
N ALA A 69 -19.48 -7.60 -5.87
CA ALA A 69 -20.46 -8.65 -6.08
C ALA A 69 -19.91 -9.70 -7.06
N GLY A 70 -20.13 -10.97 -6.77
CA GLY A 70 -19.59 -12.08 -7.55
C GLY A 70 -18.12 -12.39 -7.28
N GLY A 71 -17.43 -11.60 -6.45
CA GLY A 71 -16.08 -11.89 -5.98
C GLY A 71 -16.05 -13.03 -4.95
N TRP A 72 -14.86 -13.39 -4.54
CA TRP A 72 -14.66 -14.53 -3.64
C TRP A 72 -15.36 -14.36 -2.28
N LEU A 73 -15.23 -13.19 -1.61
CA LEU A 73 -15.89 -12.96 -0.31
C LEU A 73 -17.42 -13.06 -0.42
N ASP A 74 -18.02 -12.48 -1.46
CA ASP A 74 -19.45 -12.60 -1.73
C ASP A 74 -19.86 -14.07 -1.92
N HIS A 75 -19.08 -14.84 -2.69
CA HIS A 75 -19.34 -16.25 -2.95
C HIS A 75 -19.33 -17.10 -1.68
N ILE A 76 -18.40 -16.86 -0.75
CA ILE A 76 -18.31 -17.61 0.50
C ILE A 76 -19.25 -17.08 1.60
N GLY A 77 -20.17 -16.16 1.26
CA GLY A 77 -21.19 -15.65 2.15
C GLY A 77 -20.72 -14.58 3.15
N VAL A 78 -19.55 -13.99 2.93
CA VAL A 78 -19.07 -12.82 3.69
C VAL A 78 -19.67 -11.56 3.09
N ASP A 79 -20.28 -10.72 3.92
CA ASP A 79 -20.76 -9.41 3.46
C ASP A 79 -19.56 -8.52 3.04
N TYR A 80 -19.32 -8.40 1.73
CA TYR A 80 -18.25 -7.60 1.16
C TYR A 80 -18.52 -6.09 1.19
N ARG A 81 -19.77 -5.66 1.39
CA ARG A 81 -20.17 -4.24 1.29
C ARG A 81 -19.38 -3.31 2.22
N PRO A 82 -19.05 -3.67 3.47
CA PRO A 82 -18.16 -2.85 4.28
C PRO A 82 -16.78 -2.60 3.65
N ALA A 83 -16.22 -3.59 2.93
CA ALA A 83 -14.94 -3.44 2.25
C ALA A 83 -14.94 -2.39 1.12
N ARG A 84 -16.11 -1.92 0.70
CA ARG A 84 -16.25 -0.85 -0.29
C ARG A 84 -16.14 0.56 0.29
N ALA A 85 -16.24 0.71 1.60
CA ALA A 85 -16.22 2.04 2.25
C ALA A 85 -14.99 2.89 1.89
N PRO A 86 -13.77 2.32 1.71
CA PRO A 86 -12.58 3.07 1.32
C PRO A 86 -12.59 3.62 -0.11
N ILE A 87 -13.47 3.13 -1.00
CA ILE A 87 -13.44 3.46 -2.43
C ILE A 87 -13.58 4.97 -2.67
N GLU A 88 -14.62 5.60 -2.13
CA GLU A 88 -14.87 7.03 -2.35
C GLU A 88 -13.79 7.93 -1.74
N PRO A 89 -13.34 7.72 -0.48
CA PRO A 89 -12.22 8.47 0.07
C PRO A 89 -10.93 8.29 -0.72
N LEU A 90 -10.60 7.06 -1.15
CA LEU A 90 -9.42 6.79 -1.98
C LEU A 90 -9.53 7.47 -3.35
N ARG A 91 -10.70 7.39 -4.00
CA ARG A 91 -10.94 8.04 -5.29
C ARG A 91 -10.71 9.55 -5.22
N ALA A 92 -11.09 10.18 -4.12
CA ALA A 92 -10.84 11.60 -3.88
C ALA A 92 -9.36 11.90 -3.57
N ALA A 93 -8.69 11.05 -2.78
CA ALA A 93 -7.33 11.30 -2.28
C ALA A 93 -6.23 10.96 -3.30
N LEU A 94 -6.38 9.91 -4.12
CA LEU A 94 -5.36 9.46 -5.07
C LEU A 94 -4.84 10.58 -6.01
N PRO A 95 -5.70 11.41 -6.64
CA PRO A 95 -5.21 12.50 -7.48
C PRO A 95 -4.39 13.54 -6.69
N CYS A 96 -4.76 13.80 -5.44
CA CYS A 96 -4.06 14.72 -4.55
C CYS A 96 -2.65 14.22 -4.25
N PHE A 97 -2.51 12.97 -3.82
CA PHE A 97 -1.22 12.35 -3.51
C PHE A 97 -0.29 12.29 -4.73
N ARG A 98 -0.83 11.91 -5.89
CA ARG A 98 -0.06 11.89 -7.15
C ARG A 98 0.43 13.28 -7.55
N ARG A 99 -0.42 14.32 -7.48
CA ARG A 99 0.00 15.72 -7.75
C ARG A 99 1.09 16.19 -6.78
N ALA A 100 1.06 15.75 -5.54
CA ALA A 100 2.11 16.05 -4.56
C ALA A 100 3.43 15.32 -4.85
N GLY A 101 3.46 14.39 -5.80
CA GLY A 101 4.61 13.55 -6.14
C GLY A 101 4.88 12.44 -5.14
N MET A 102 3.88 12.08 -4.35
CA MET A 102 3.92 10.94 -3.44
C MET A 102 3.69 9.64 -4.24
N PRO A 103 4.60 8.64 -4.15
CA PRO A 103 4.37 7.34 -4.77
C PRO A 103 3.11 6.68 -4.21
N VAL A 104 2.28 6.14 -5.12
CA VAL A 104 1.18 5.24 -4.79
C VAL A 104 1.63 3.82 -5.08
N VAL A 105 1.53 2.95 -4.09
CA VAL A 105 1.91 1.54 -4.19
C VAL A 105 0.66 0.69 -3.93
N TRP A 106 0.23 -0.03 -4.95
CA TRP A 106 -0.83 -1.03 -4.84
C TRP A 106 -0.22 -2.34 -4.35
N VAL A 107 -0.61 -2.76 -3.17
CA VAL A 107 -0.13 -3.99 -2.53
C VAL A 107 -1.25 -5.01 -2.57
N ASN A 108 -1.34 -5.75 -3.66
CA ASN A 108 -2.50 -6.58 -3.98
C ASN A 108 -2.17 -8.07 -3.84
N TRP A 109 -3.15 -8.84 -3.38
CA TRP A 109 -3.02 -10.28 -3.34
C TRP A 109 -2.94 -10.88 -4.75
N GLY A 110 -2.00 -11.80 -4.96
CA GLY A 110 -1.79 -12.43 -6.25
C GLY A 110 -1.20 -13.83 -6.10
N ASN A 111 -2.07 -14.86 -6.07
CA ASN A 111 -1.63 -16.26 -6.05
C ASN A 111 -1.00 -16.65 -7.38
N ARG A 112 0.01 -17.52 -7.33
CA ARG A 112 0.46 -18.27 -8.52
C ARG A 112 -0.63 -19.28 -8.92
N PRO A 113 -0.77 -19.58 -10.23
CA PRO A 113 -1.75 -20.59 -10.68
C PRO A 113 -1.52 -21.99 -10.09
N ASP A 114 -0.28 -22.33 -9.78
CA ASP A 114 0.11 -23.62 -9.19
C ASP A 114 0.06 -23.63 -7.66
N LEU A 115 -0.33 -22.49 -7.03
CA LEU A 115 -0.33 -22.29 -5.58
C LEU A 115 1.00 -22.59 -4.89
N GLY A 116 2.10 -22.70 -5.62
CA GLY A 116 3.42 -23.03 -5.08
C GLY A 116 3.98 -22.00 -4.09
N ASN A 117 3.34 -20.82 -3.98
CA ASN A 117 3.68 -19.76 -3.02
C ASN A 117 2.74 -19.70 -1.81
N ILE A 118 1.74 -20.60 -1.71
CA ILE A 118 0.73 -20.62 -0.63
C ILE A 118 0.96 -21.83 0.26
N SER A 119 1.10 -21.58 1.57
CA SER A 119 1.29 -22.67 2.53
C SER A 119 -0.03 -23.40 2.82
N PRO A 120 0.00 -24.71 3.18
CA PRO A 120 -1.20 -25.43 3.62
C PRO A 120 -1.91 -24.76 4.79
N ALA A 121 -1.18 -24.15 5.71
CA ALA A 121 -1.77 -23.40 6.83
C ALA A 121 -2.64 -22.25 6.34
N LEU A 122 -2.18 -21.51 5.32
CA LEU A 122 -2.93 -20.38 4.76
C LEU A 122 -4.16 -20.86 3.97
N LEU A 123 -4.03 -21.95 3.22
CA LEU A 123 -5.18 -22.58 2.55
C LEU A 123 -6.24 -23.03 3.56
N HIS A 124 -5.81 -23.65 4.67
CA HIS A 124 -6.70 -24.09 5.73
C HIS A 124 -7.50 -22.94 6.37
N VAL A 125 -6.87 -21.80 6.61
CA VAL A 125 -7.54 -20.64 7.25
C VAL A 125 -8.79 -20.21 6.47
N TYR A 126 -8.74 -20.26 5.15
CA TYR A 126 -9.83 -19.80 4.28
C TYR A 126 -10.74 -20.94 3.74
N ASN A 127 -10.39 -22.20 4.02
CA ASN A 127 -11.18 -23.36 3.66
C ASN A 127 -10.96 -24.50 4.66
N GLY A 128 -11.28 -24.23 5.93
CA GLY A 128 -10.98 -25.15 7.03
C GLY A 128 -11.68 -26.53 6.95
N SER A 129 -12.80 -26.61 6.24
CA SER A 129 -13.49 -27.88 5.99
C SER A 129 -12.94 -28.66 4.79
N GLY A 130 -12.20 -27.97 3.90
CA GLY A 130 -11.76 -28.50 2.61
C GLY A 130 -12.86 -28.63 1.55
N ASN A 131 -14.13 -28.27 1.88
CA ASN A 131 -15.29 -28.45 1.01
C ASN A 131 -15.81 -27.13 0.43
N GLY A 132 -15.24 -25.99 0.82
CA GLY A 132 -15.61 -24.66 0.33
C GLY A 132 -14.73 -24.20 -0.81
N VAL A 133 -14.92 -22.94 -1.25
CA VAL A 133 -14.07 -22.24 -2.20
C VAL A 133 -13.04 -21.41 -1.43
N GLY A 134 -11.81 -21.90 -1.38
CA GLY A 134 -10.68 -21.22 -0.74
C GLY A 134 -9.80 -20.45 -1.73
N LEU A 135 -8.62 -20.04 -1.25
CA LEU A 135 -7.62 -19.36 -2.08
C LEU A 135 -7.20 -20.27 -3.26
N GLY A 136 -7.30 -19.73 -4.47
CA GLY A 136 -6.92 -20.45 -5.68
C GLY A 136 -7.95 -21.44 -6.21
N ASP A 137 -9.04 -21.70 -5.47
CA ASP A 137 -10.17 -22.47 -5.99
C ASP A 137 -11.00 -21.61 -6.96
N THR A 138 -11.68 -22.28 -7.91
CA THR A 138 -12.52 -21.59 -8.90
C THR A 138 -13.74 -20.97 -8.22
N VAL A 139 -13.92 -19.67 -8.36
CA VAL A 139 -15.13 -18.93 -7.96
C VAL A 139 -16.20 -19.17 -9.03
N PRO A 140 -17.31 -19.84 -8.73
CA PRO A 140 -18.30 -20.21 -9.76
C PRO A 140 -18.90 -19.04 -10.55
N ALA A 141 -19.08 -17.90 -9.89
CA ALA A 141 -19.65 -16.69 -10.52
C ALA A 141 -18.76 -16.11 -11.63
N THR A 142 -17.44 -16.22 -11.51
CA THR A 142 -16.47 -15.65 -12.46
C THR A 142 -15.79 -16.69 -13.31
N GLY A 143 -15.81 -17.96 -12.91
CA GLY A 143 -15.03 -19.02 -13.55
C GLY A 143 -13.51 -18.91 -13.35
N ALA A 144 -13.05 -17.92 -12.58
CA ALA A 144 -11.64 -17.68 -12.29
C ALA A 144 -11.25 -18.19 -10.90
N ALA A 145 -9.96 -18.49 -10.71
CA ALA A 145 -9.45 -18.89 -9.41
C ALA A 145 -9.34 -17.66 -8.47
N ALA A 146 -9.81 -17.84 -7.22
CA ALA A 146 -9.83 -16.80 -6.21
C ALA A 146 -8.42 -16.19 -5.99
N LEU A 147 -8.32 -14.89 -6.13
CA LEU A 147 -7.10 -14.10 -5.93
C LEU A 147 -5.90 -14.56 -6.78
N GLN A 148 -6.14 -15.25 -7.90
CA GLN A 148 -5.07 -15.62 -8.83
C GLN A 148 -4.59 -14.39 -9.60
N SER A 149 -3.28 -14.19 -9.67
CA SER A 149 -2.67 -13.11 -10.44
C SER A 149 -3.21 -13.07 -11.89
N GLY A 150 -3.64 -11.89 -12.32
CA GLY A 150 -4.18 -11.66 -13.65
C GLY A 150 -5.67 -12.00 -13.83
N SER A 151 -6.35 -12.55 -12.81
CA SER A 151 -7.80 -12.75 -12.83
C SER A 151 -8.56 -11.44 -12.58
N TRP A 152 -9.86 -11.41 -12.95
CA TRP A 152 -10.75 -10.29 -12.59
C TRP A 152 -10.85 -10.12 -11.06
N GLY A 153 -10.91 -11.22 -10.33
CA GLY A 153 -10.98 -11.19 -8.85
C GLY A 153 -9.77 -10.51 -8.21
N ALA A 154 -8.57 -10.73 -8.78
CA ALA A 154 -7.33 -10.11 -8.33
C ALA A 154 -7.10 -8.70 -8.88
N ALA A 155 -7.92 -8.20 -9.80
CA ALA A 155 -7.83 -6.83 -10.29
C ALA A 155 -8.34 -5.84 -9.25
N VAL A 156 -7.77 -4.63 -9.25
CA VAL A 156 -8.29 -3.49 -8.48
C VAL A 156 -9.72 -3.18 -8.97
N VAL A 157 -10.60 -2.80 -8.04
CA VAL A 157 -11.98 -2.41 -8.38
C VAL A 157 -12.00 -1.28 -9.40
N ASP A 158 -12.94 -1.33 -10.34
CA ASP A 158 -12.99 -0.40 -11.49
C ASP A 158 -13.14 1.07 -11.10
N GLU A 159 -13.69 1.35 -9.92
CA GLU A 159 -13.88 2.70 -9.39
C GLU A 159 -12.56 3.38 -8.96
N LEU A 160 -11.48 2.59 -8.81
CA LEU A 160 -10.15 3.09 -8.42
C LEU A 160 -9.20 3.01 -9.61
N ALA A 161 -8.92 4.14 -10.23
CA ALA A 161 -8.00 4.21 -11.35
C ALA A 161 -6.55 3.97 -10.90
N VAL A 162 -5.95 2.89 -11.41
CA VAL A 162 -4.50 2.65 -11.31
C VAL A 162 -3.82 3.47 -12.39
N ASP A 163 -2.92 4.37 -12.00
CA ASP A 163 -2.15 5.19 -12.93
C ASP A 163 -0.89 4.47 -13.41
N GLN A 164 -0.39 4.80 -14.60
CA GLN A 164 0.84 4.22 -15.14
C GLN A 164 2.09 4.53 -14.31
N THR A 165 2.05 5.58 -13.50
CA THR A 165 3.13 5.96 -12.58
C THR A 165 3.06 5.24 -11.24
N ASP A 166 1.95 4.57 -10.94
CA ASP A 166 1.77 3.82 -9.72
C ASP A 166 2.62 2.55 -9.72
N ILE A 167 2.98 2.11 -8.54
CA ILE A 167 3.78 0.90 -8.34
C ILE A 167 2.83 -0.24 -7.95
N GLN A 168 3.00 -1.40 -8.58
CA GLN A 168 2.24 -2.59 -8.24
C GLN A 168 3.13 -3.63 -7.58
N VAL A 169 2.71 -4.16 -6.45
CA VAL A 169 3.38 -5.20 -5.69
C VAL A 169 2.40 -6.32 -5.43
N ALA A 170 2.66 -7.50 -5.99
CA ALA A 170 1.89 -8.70 -5.69
C ALA A 170 2.37 -9.31 -4.37
N LYS A 171 1.44 -9.58 -3.46
CA LYS A 171 1.68 -10.30 -2.21
C LYS A 171 0.87 -11.58 -2.14
N PHE A 172 1.28 -12.51 -1.28
CA PHE A 172 0.59 -13.77 -1.01
C PHE A 172 0.75 -14.19 0.47
N ARG A 173 0.91 -13.19 1.32
CA ARG A 173 0.88 -13.25 2.79
C ARG A 173 -0.02 -12.14 3.29
N MET A 174 -0.39 -12.15 4.57
CA MET A 174 -1.12 -11.04 5.18
C MET A 174 -0.35 -9.73 5.02
N SER A 175 0.92 -9.73 5.37
CA SER A 175 1.80 -8.58 5.17
C SER A 175 2.29 -8.48 3.74
N GLY A 176 2.35 -7.25 3.23
CA GLY A 176 2.94 -6.92 1.95
C GLY A 176 4.48 -6.91 1.93
N PHE A 177 5.15 -7.07 3.07
CA PHE A 177 6.62 -7.05 3.13
C PHE A 177 7.25 -8.43 2.95
N TRP A 178 6.53 -9.50 3.28
CA TRP A 178 7.10 -10.85 3.20
C TRP A 178 7.07 -11.41 1.78
N ASP A 179 8.24 -11.83 1.31
CA ASP A 179 8.46 -12.44 0.00
C ASP A 179 8.07 -11.54 -1.19
N THR A 180 8.16 -10.21 -1.00
CA THR A 180 7.85 -9.21 -2.03
C THR A 180 8.99 -8.20 -2.21
N PRO A 181 9.02 -7.45 -3.31
CA PRO A 181 10.00 -6.37 -3.50
C PRO A 181 9.66 -5.06 -2.74
N LEU A 182 8.62 -5.01 -1.90
CA LEU A 182 8.09 -3.76 -1.33
C LEU A 182 9.17 -2.98 -0.56
N ASP A 183 9.87 -3.61 0.37
CA ASP A 183 10.92 -2.95 1.17
C ASP A 183 12.03 -2.37 0.28
N SER A 184 12.52 -3.14 -0.69
CA SER A 184 13.55 -2.69 -1.63
C SER A 184 13.10 -1.48 -2.44
N ILE A 185 11.83 -1.46 -2.88
CA ILE A 185 11.26 -0.35 -3.64
C ILE A 185 11.19 0.90 -2.77
N LEU A 186 10.62 0.79 -1.56
CA LEU A 186 10.48 1.92 -0.64
C LEU A 186 11.83 2.52 -0.26
N ARG A 187 12.83 1.68 0.07
CA ARG A 187 14.20 2.14 0.38
C ARG A 187 14.86 2.83 -0.82
N ASN A 188 14.73 2.27 -2.02
CA ASN A 188 15.27 2.89 -3.22
C ASN A 188 14.61 4.23 -3.56
N LEU A 189 13.32 4.38 -3.23
CA LEU A 189 12.62 5.65 -3.35
C LEU A 189 12.97 6.64 -2.22
N GLY A 190 13.71 6.21 -1.20
CA GLY A 190 14.05 7.02 -0.04
C GLY A 190 12.86 7.32 0.86
N ILE A 191 11.85 6.45 0.83
CA ILE A 191 10.65 6.58 1.67
C ILE A 191 11.01 6.25 3.12
N THR A 192 10.51 7.06 4.03
CA THR A 192 10.64 6.85 5.48
C THR A 192 9.28 6.76 6.16
N THR A 193 8.23 7.30 5.54
CA THR A 193 6.88 7.34 6.10
C THR A 193 5.89 6.68 5.15
N CYS A 194 5.10 5.75 5.65
CA CYS A 194 4.09 5.02 4.90
C CYS A 194 2.69 5.36 5.41
N LEU A 195 1.80 5.80 4.50
CA LEU A 195 0.36 5.92 4.73
C LEU A 195 -0.29 4.61 4.31
N PHE A 196 -1.19 4.06 5.13
CA PHE A 196 -1.85 2.79 4.88
C PHE A 196 -3.34 2.97 4.62
N ALA A 197 -3.82 2.36 3.56
CA ALA A 197 -5.21 2.35 3.12
C ALA A 197 -5.61 0.95 2.61
N GLY A 198 -6.90 0.65 2.55
CA GLY A 198 -7.44 -0.56 1.95
C GLY A 198 -8.10 -1.52 2.93
N VAL A 199 -8.08 -2.80 2.60
CA VAL A 199 -8.81 -3.88 3.30
C VAL A 199 -7.97 -5.16 3.49
N ASN A 200 -8.30 -6.05 4.44
CA ASN A 200 -9.10 -5.75 5.62
C ASN A 200 -8.21 -5.03 6.63
N ALA A 201 -8.77 -4.03 7.27
CA ALA A 201 -8.05 -3.15 8.19
C ALA A 201 -7.26 -3.87 9.27
N ASP A 202 -7.89 -4.88 9.91
CA ASP A 202 -7.37 -5.70 11.00
C ASP A 202 -6.49 -6.88 10.52
N GLN A 203 -6.45 -7.12 9.22
CA GLN A 203 -5.71 -8.23 8.61
C GLN A 203 -4.55 -7.70 7.74
N CYS A 204 -4.72 -7.66 6.42
CA CYS A 204 -3.65 -7.31 5.50
C CYS A 204 -3.10 -5.91 5.74
N VAL A 205 -3.96 -4.93 6.04
CA VAL A 205 -3.51 -3.56 6.30
C VAL A 205 -2.70 -3.50 7.59
N LEU A 206 -3.25 -4.00 8.71
CA LEU A 206 -2.57 -3.96 10.01
C LEU A 206 -1.24 -4.72 10.00
N HIS A 207 -1.21 -5.93 9.40
CA HIS A 207 0.03 -6.71 9.36
C HIS A 207 1.10 -6.08 8.46
N THR A 208 0.69 -5.45 7.35
CA THR A 208 1.64 -4.68 6.52
C THR A 208 2.15 -3.45 7.27
N LEU A 209 1.29 -2.75 8.01
CA LEU A 209 1.67 -1.61 8.84
C LEU A 209 2.61 -2.01 9.97
N ALA A 210 2.32 -3.11 10.66
CA ALA A 210 3.16 -3.62 11.76
C ALA A 210 4.57 -3.98 11.26
N ASP A 211 4.68 -4.69 10.14
CA ASP A 211 5.98 -5.04 9.57
C ASP A 211 6.72 -3.81 9.05
N ALA A 212 6.04 -2.81 8.49
CA ALA A 212 6.66 -1.53 8.15
C ALA A 212 7.27 -0.86 9.39
N ASN A 213 6.55 -0.83 10.50
CA ASN A 213 7.05 -0.29 11.76
C ASN A 213 8.29 -1.08 12.25
N PHE A 214 8.25 -2.41 12.22
CA PHE A 214 9.39 -3.26 12.61
C PHE A 214 10.62 -3.07 11.71
N LEU A 215 10.40 -2.72 10.43
CA LEU A 215 11.46 -2.39 9.48
C LEU A 215 11.99 -0.95 9.62
N GLY A 216 11.38 -0.14 10.53
CA GLY A 216 11.83 1.21 10.84
C GLY A 216 11.18 2.31 10.00
N TYR A 217 10.05 2.05 9.36
CA TYR A 217 9.24 3.09 8.74
C TYR A 217 8.33 3.75 9.78
N ASP A 218 8.09 5.06 9.62
CA ASP A 218 6.99 5.75 10.28
C ASP A 218 5.67 5.31 9.66
N THR A 219 4.68 4.94 10.47
CA THR A 219 3.43 4.37 9.98
C THR A 219 2.24 5.24 10.36
N ILE A 220 1.36 5.49 9.39
CA ILE A 220 0.14 6.27 9.56
C ILE A 220 -1.01 5.50 8.90
N PHE A 221 -1.97 5.08 9.72
CA PHE A 221 -3.19 4.40 9.26
C PHE A 221 -4.24 5.46 8.87
N LEU A 222 -4.74 5.41 7.65
CA LEU A 222 -5.77 6.34 7.14
C LEU A 222 -7.17 5.81 7.44
N GLU A 223 -7.81 6.34 8.47
CA GLU A 223 -9.07 5.82 9.00
C GLU A 223 -10.22 5.88 7.99
N ASP A 224 -10.32 6.95 7.20
CA ASP A 224 -11.33 7.11 6.16
C ASP A 224 -11.08 6.25 4.90
N CYS A 225 -9.84 5.80 4.73
CA CYS A 225 -9.42 4.98 3.59
C CYS A 225 -9.22 3.49 3.93
N CYS A 226 -9.63 3.05 5.12
CA CYS A 226 -9.57 1.64 5.52
C CYS A 226 -10.94 1.12 5.93
N ALA A 227 -11.18 -0.17 5.74
CA ALA A 227 -12.37 -0.86 6.24
C ALA A 227 -12.08 -2.34 6.49
N THR A 228 -13.01 -3.02 7.14
CA THR A 228 -12.94 -4.46 7.36
C THR A 228 -14.31 -5.11 7.27
N THR A 229 -14.34 -6.36 6.85
CA THR A 229 -15.51 -7.26 6.92
C THR A 229 -15.56 -8.05 8.23
N SER A 230 -14.57 -7.85 9.10
CA SER A 230 -14.50 -8.47 10.43
C SER A 230 -15.47 -7.81 11.40
N PRO A 231 -15.77 -8.44 12.56
CA PRO A 231 -16.58 -7.84 13.61
C PRO A 231 -16.06 -6.47 14.09
N ALA A 232 -16.94 -5.59 14.56
CA ALA A 232 -16.60 -4.21 14.94
C ALA A 232 -15.46 -4.10 15.95
N PHE A 233 -15.33 -5.05 16.88
CA PHE A 233 -14.25 -5.03 17.86
C PHE A 233 -12.84 -5.18 17.19
N CYS A 234 -12.76 -5.81 16.02
CA CYS A 234 -11.50 -5.91 15.27
C CYS A 234 -11.07 -4.55 14.76
N TRP A 235 -12.01 -3.73 14.29
CA TRP A 235 -11.73 -2.34 13.88
C TRP A 235 -11.22 -1.51 15.07
N GLU A 236 -11.92 -1.58 16.21
CA GLU A 236 -11.54 -0.84 17.42
C GLU A 236 -10.16 -1.25 17.91
N ALA A 237 -9.88 -2.57 17.95
CA ALA A 237 -8.57 -3.08 18.33
C ALA A 237 -7.47 -2.64 17.35
N THR A 238 -7.77 -2.58 16.06
CA THR A 238 -6.83 -2.10 15.02
C THR A 238 -6.46 -0.65 15.25
N LEU A 239 -7.45 0.23 15.45
CA LEU A 239 -7.19 1.65 15.74
C LEU A 239 -6.41 1.84 17.05
N TYR A 240 -6.77 1.07 18.08
CA TYR A 240 -6.03 1.10 19.35
C TYR A 240 -4.57 0.71 19.14
N ASN A 241 -4.30 -0.41 18.47
CA ASN A 241 -2.95 -0.90 18.23
C ASN A 241 -2.15 0.05 17.33
N ALA A 242 -2.75 0.58 16.27
CA ALA A 242 -2.10 1.55 15.38
C ALA A 242 -1.61 2.77 16.16
N ARG A 243 -2.42 3.31 17.09
CA ARG A 243 -2.08 4.49 17.91
C ARG A 243 -1.16 4.18 19.09
N GLN A 244 -1.33 3.01 19.69
CA GLN A 244 -0.64 2.66 20.94
C GLN A 244 0.72 2.01 20.72
N ILE A 245 0.87 1.24 19.63
CA ILE A 245 2.03 0.36 19.44
C ILE A 245 2.84 0.76 18.20
N PHE A 246 2.16 1.04 17.07
CA PHE A 246 2.85 1.12 15.79
C PHE A 246 3.10 2.55 15.30
N GLY A 247 2.25 3.52 15.66
CA GLY A 247 2.45 4.88 15.15
C GLY A 247 1.24 5.78 15.31
N PHE A 248 0.60 6.12 14.19
CA PHE A 248 -0.42 7.17 14.16
C PHE A 248 -1.63 6.78 13.31
N THR A 249 -2.74 7.49 13.53
CA THR A 249 -3.89 7.46 12.62
C THR A 249 -4.21 8.88 12.16
N ALA A 250 -4.70 9.02 10.92
CA ALA A 250 -5.11 10.28 10.33
C ALA A 250 -6.28 10.06 9.36
N GLN A 251 -6.83 11.14 8.81
CA GLN A 251 -7.77 11.09 7.70
C GLN A 251 -7.05 11.48 6.40
N ALA A 252 -7.27 10.78 5.30
CA ALA A 252 -6.70 11.15 4.00
C ALA A 252 -7.17 12.55 3.57
N SER A 253 -8.42 12.91 3.91
CA SER A 253 -8.97 14.24 3.69
C SER A 253 -8.19 15.35 4.40
N ASP A 254 -7.66 15.11 5.61
CA ASP A 254 -6.81 16.08 6.32
C ASP A 254 -5.44 16.21 5.65
N VAL A 255 -4.87 15.10 5.18
CA VAL A 255 -3.61 15.13 4.40
C VAL A 255 -3.79 15.92 3.10
N CYS A 256 -4.87 15.68 2.36
CA CYS A 256 -5.16 16.39 1.11
C CYS A 256 -5.37 17.89 1.33
N ARG A 257 -6.14 18.27 2.34
CA ARG A 257 -6.34 19.68 2.70
C ARG A 257 -5.01 20.37 3.01
N ALA A 258 -4.17 19.77 3.83
CA ALA A 258 -2.86 20.32 4.16
C ALA A 258 -1.93 20.45 2.93
N LEU A 259 -1.99 19.49 1.99
CA LEU A 259 -1.25 19.57 0.73
C LEU A 259 -1.73 20.71 -0.16
N GLU A 260 -3.03 20.98 -0.22
CA GLU A 260 -3.61 22.10 -0.99
C GLU A 260 -3.23 23.45 -0.39
N GLU A 261 -3.23 23.59 0.94
CA GLU A 261 -2.82 24.82 1.64
C GLU A 261 -1.33 25.15 1.50
N THR A 262 -0.49 24.14 1.19
CA THR A 262 0.97 24.33 1.03
C THR A 262 1.41 24.52 -0.42
N GLN A 263 0.51 24.41 -1.40
CA GLN A 263 0.79 24.73 -2.79
C GLN A 263 0.77 26.26 -2.99
N PRO A 264 1.83 26.85 -3.59
CA PRO A 264 1.90 28.29 -3.84
C PRO A 264 0.90 28.77 -4.89
#